data_2fcc894d547175f0001582e92f4c2fd6
#
_entry.id   2fcc894d547175f0001582e92f4c2fd6
#
_cell.length_a   1.000
_cell.length_b   1.000
_cell.length_c   1.000
_cell.angle_alpha   90.00
_cell.angle_beta   90.00
_cell.angle_gamma   90.00
#
_symmetry.space_group_name_H-M   'P 1'
#
loop_
_entity.id
_entity.type
_entity.pdbx_description
1 polymer ?
#
loop_
_entity_poly.entity_id
_entity_poly.type
_entity_poly.pdbx_seq_one_letter_code
_entity_poly.pdbx_strand_id
1 'polypeptide(L)'
;MKMRGIYSSVTDIRRKVFTEVARLAYEEGDYAEKIAELPYKIVPGSKAVYRESIFLERAIVEERLRLAIGLPLRPIEEHKSVADGIEESAIAEKYYDPPLVNIIKFACNGCPETHYHVTDCCQGCLAHPCQEVCPKGAITIKHGKSVIDQSKCIKCGRCQSVCPYNAINKMERPCARACGMDAIGSDEEGKAKIDYDKCVSCGMCLVNCPFGAIVDKGQIFQLITAMKKKKKVIAIVAPAFVGQFGPKASPEKLTAAMKKLGFADVVEVAIGADLCSIEEAKDFMREVPEHQPFMATSCCPAWSVMAKKLFPTLAPYISMALTPMVLTARMLKKDDPDACIAFIGPCAAKKLEASRRTIRSDVDFVLTFEELMGMFNAKGVTFEDITDEEKVDLCEGTGDGRGFAVSGGVAKAVADVIHKLDPEREVKVVSAQGLKDCRKLLTLAKAGKYDGYLLEGMACPGGCVAGAGTLQAVEKSTALVNKYVRDSLSTPNTRSILILSPSRMMTNKR
;
A
#
# COMPACT_ATOMS: atom_id res chain seq x y z
N MET A 1 -13.59 -3.95 2.76
CA MET A 1 -12.65 -3.86 3.89
C MET A 1 -13.20 -2.92 4.94
N LYS A 2 -13.82 -3.48 5.99
CA LYS A 2 -14.61 -2.68 6.96
C LYS A 2 -13.78 -1.92 8.03
N MET A 3 -12.44 -2.13 8.11
CA MET A 3 -11.63 -1.52 9.18
C MET A 3 -10.92 -0.22 8.78
N ARG A 4 -10.86 0.13 7.49
CA ARG A 4 -10.26 1.39 7.06
C ARG A 4 -11.11 2.60 7.40
N GLY A 5 -10.46 3.67 7.80
CA GLY A 5 -11.13 4.89 8.25
C GLY A 5 -11.71 4.79 9.67
N ILE A 6 -11.57 3.63 10.33
CA ILE A 6 -11.89 3.47 11.75
C ILE A 6 -10.62 3.68 12.56
N TYR A 7 -10.64 4.67 13.45
CA TYR A 7 -9.55 4.88 14.39
C TYR A 7 -9.62 3.82 15.47
N SER A 8 -8.69 2.87 15.41
CA SER A 8 -8.62 1.72 16.32
C SER A 8 -7.37 1.81 17.20
N SER A 9 -7.30 1.00 18.25
CA SER A 9 -6.11 0.88 19.09
C SER A 9 -4.85 0.52 18.28
N VAL A 10 -5.00 -0.27 17.20
CA VAL A 10 -3.87 -0.57 16.29
C VAL A 10 -3.42 0.70 15.57
N THR A 11 -4.36 1.51 15.09
CA THR A 11 -4.06 2.79 14.43
C THR A 11 -3.41 3.78 15.41
N ASP A 12 -3.91 3.85 16.65
CA ASP A 12 -3.36 4.71 17.70
C ASP A 12 -1.90 4.36 18.02
N ILE A 13 -1.62 3.08 18.27
CA ILE A 13 -0.24 2.62 18.54
C ILE A 13 0.68 2.90 17.34
N ARG A 14 0.25 2.62 16.11
CA ARG A 14 1.05 2.92 14.91
C ARG A 14 1.37 4.40 14.80
N ARG A 15 0.38 5.26 15.02
CA ARG A 15 0.56 6.72 14.99
C ARG A 15 1.53 7.19 16.06
N LYS A 16 1.41 6.68 17.29
CA LYS A 16 2.36 6.98 18.37
C LYS A 16 3.79 6.55 18.02
N VAL A 17 3.96 5.33 17.48
CA VAL A 17 5.28 4.84 17.05
C VAL A 17 5.90 5.76 16.00
N PHE A 18 5.17 6.10 14.93
CA PHE A 18 5.68 6.99 13.89
C PHE A 18 5.97 8.40 14.41
N THR A 19 5.14 8.90 15.34
CA THR A 19 5.36 10.19 15.98
C THR A 19 6.64 10.21 16.81
N GLU A 20 6.86 9.20 17.64
CA GLU A 20 8.04 9.14 18.50
C GLU A 20 9.32 8.86 17.70
N VAL A 21 9.25 8.04 16.65
CA VAL A 21 10.38 7.85 15.72
C VAL A 21 10.74 9.16 15.01
N ALA A 22 9.74 9.92 14.57
CA ALA A 22 10.00 11.22 13.96
C ALA A 22 10.61 12.22 14.95
N ARG A 23 10.11 12.26 16.21
CA ARG A 23 10.71 13.11 17.27
C ARG A 23 12.16 12.73 17.52
N LEU A 24 12.43 11.42 17.71
CA LEU A 24 13.78 10.91 17.89
C LEU A 24 14.72 11.36 16.77
N ALA A 25 14.25 11.26 15.51
CA ALA A 25 15.05 11.65 14.34
C ALA A 25 15.30 13.17 14.25
N TYR A 26 14.34 14.01 14.67
CA TYR A 26 14.51 15.46 14.71
C TYR A 26 15.43 15.94 15.84
N GLU A 27 15.53 15.17 16.93
CA GLU A 27 16.40 15.47 18.05
C GLU A 27 17.87 15.14 17.73
N GLU A 28 18.79 15.66 18.58
CA GLU A 28 20.21 15.30 18.58
C GLU A 28 20.53 14.48 19.84
N GLY A 29 21.67 13.79 19.81
CA GLY A 29 22.18 13.03 20.94
C GLY A 29 22.19 11.51 20.74
N ASP A 30 22.25 10.77 21.84
CA ASP A 30 22.31 9.31 21.83
C ASP A 30 20.96 8.71 21.47
N TYR A 31 20.86 8.19 20.26
CA TYR A 31 19.65 7.54 19.78
C TYR A 31 19.41 6.19 20.46
N ALA A 32 20.47 5.50 20.89
CA ALA A 32 20.35 4.18 21.51
C ALA A 32 19.72 4.28 22.91
N GLU A 33 20.11 5.24 23.72
CA GLU A 33 19.52 5.51 25.02
C GLU A 33 18.05 5.93 24.86
N LYS A 34 17.80 6.92 24.00
CA LYS A 34 16.46 7.50 23.80
C LYS A 34 15.44 6.49 23.27
N ILE A 35 15.80 5.62 22.31
CA ILE A 35 14.86 4.64 21.74
C ILE A 35 14.43 3.61 22.80
N ALA A 36 15.30 3.30 23.78
CA ALA A 36 15.00 2.36 24.86
C ALA A 36 13.90 2.87 25.81
N GLU A 37 13.72 4.18 25.91
CA GLU A 37 12.68 4.81 26.74
C GLU A 37 11.32 4.89 26.02
N LEU A 38 11.28 4.88 24.67
CA LEU A 38 10.06 5.08 23.90
C LEU A 38 8.95 4.06 24.17
N PRO A 39 9.21 2.76 24.43
CA PRO A 39 8.16 1.83 24.79
C PRO A 39 7.38 2.24 26.05
N TYR A 40 8.05 2.85 27.03
CA TYR A 40 7.43 3.35 28.26
C TYR A 40 6.63 4.64 28.03
N LYS A 41 7.05 5.47 27.08
CA LYS A 41 6.34 6.69 26.68
C LYS A 41 5.09 6.36 25.85
N ILE A 42 5.16 5.36 24.97
CA ILE A 42 4.04 4.94 24.12
C ILE A 42 3.00 4.13 24.91
N VAL A 43 3.46 3.27 25.83
CA VAL A 43 2.65 2.43 26.73
C VAL A 43 2.99 2.77 28.18
N PRO A 44 2.44 3.88 28.72
CA PRO A 44 2.73 4.34 30.08
C PRO A 44 1.98 3.54 31.14
N GLY A 45 2.43 3.69 32.39
CA GLY A 45 1.76 3.11 33.56
C GLY A 45 2.19 1.67 33.85
N SER A 46 1.41 0.98 34.69
CA SER A 46 1.72 -0.37 35.19
C SER A 46 0.70 -1.44 34.78
N LYS A 47 -0.41 -1.03 34.16
CA LYS A 47 -1.51 -1.95 33.77
C LYS A 47 -1.55 -2.09 32.24
N ALA A 48 -1.70 -3.33 31.78
CA ALA A 48 -1.93 -3.62 30.38
C ALA A 48 -3.29 -3.09 29.90
N VAL A 49 -3.34 -2.59 28.68
CA VAL A 49 -4.56 -2.01 28.05
C VAL A 49 -5.01 -2.84 26.85
N TYR A 50 -4.06 -3.40 26.10
CA TYR A 50 -4.33 -4.05 24.80
C TYR A 50 -4.02 -5.55 24.80
N ARG A 51 -3.25 -6.04 25.78
CA ARG A 51 -2.79 -7.43 25.88
C ARG A 51 -2.86 -7.91 27.32
N GLU A 52 -2.46 -9.17 27.55
CA GLU A 52 -2.47 -9.80 28.87
C GLU A 52 -1.46 -9.19 29.84
N SER A 53 -0.39 -8.59 29.31
CA SER A 53 0.71 -8.05 30.08
C SER A 53 1.26 -6.76 29.47
N ILE A 54 1.55 -5.78 30.33
CA ILE A 54 2.21 -4.52 29.92
C ILE A 54 3.62 -4.77 29.38
N PHE A 55 4.31 -5.79 29.87
CA PHE A 55 5.63 -6.19 29.36
C PHE A 55 5.51 -6.66 27.90
N LEU A 56 4.48 -7.45 27.59
CA LEU A 56 4.21 -7.89 26.23
C LEU A 56 3.85 -6.73 25.32
N GLU A 57 3.04 -5.78 25.79
CA GLU A 57 2.70 -4.58 25.03
C GLU A 57 3.95 -3.77 24.66
N ARG A 58 4.84 -3.54 25.62
CA ARG A 58 6.11 -2.82 25.39
C ARG A 58 7.04 -3.58 24.47
N ALA A 59 7.20 -4.89 24.63
CA ALA A 59 8.00 -5.71 23.73
C ALA A 59 7.49 -5.66 22.28
N ILE A 60 6.16 -5.63 22.07
CA ILE A 60 5.56 -5.43 20.73
C ILE A 60 5.89 -4.03 20.19
N VAL A 61 5.86 -3.01 21.04
CA VAL A 61 6.20 -1.64 20.64
C VAL A 61 7.68 -1.52 20.29
N GLU A 62 8.58 -2.17 21.02
CA GLU A 62 10.01 -2.23 20.67
C GLU A 62 10.25 -2.77 19.25
N GLU A 63 9.60 -3.88 18.88
CA GLU A 63 9.71 -4.41 17.52
C GLU A 63 9.11 -3.46 16.46
N ARG A 64 8.03 -2.74 16.79
CA ARG A 64 7.47 -1.73 15.90
C ARG A 64 8.39 -0.54 15.72
N LEU A 65 9.07 -0.08 16.77
CA LEU A 65 10.06 0.99 16.70
C LEU A 65 11.22 0.60 15.79
N ARG A 66 11.76 -0.63 15.97
CA ARG A 66 12.82 -1.16 15.10
C ARG A 66 12.40 -1.15 13.62
N LEU A 67 11.23 -1.70 13.32
CA LEU A 67 10.72 -1.71 11.95
C LEU A 67 10.48 -0.29 11.41
N ALA A 68 9.99 0.64 12.23
CA ALA A 68 9.73 2.01 11.82
C ALA A 68 11.02 2.80 11.50
N ILE A 69 12.16 2.45 12.12
CA ILE A 69 13.49 2.99 11.77
C ILE A 69 14.21 2.18 10.68
N GLY A 70 13.58 1.14 10.13
CA GLY A 70 14.12 0.32 9.04
C GLY A 70 14.84 -0.96 9.48
N LEU A 71 15.09 -1.17 10.76
CA LEU A 71 15.79 -2.34 11.29
C LEU A 71 14.96 -3.63 11.19
N PRO A 72 15.60 -4.81 11.16
CA PRO A 72 14.93 -6.09 11.25
C PRO A 72 14.35 -6.34 12.65
N LEU A 73 13.42 -7.29 12.75
CA LEU A 73 12.98 -7.84 14.03
C LEU A 73 14.17 -8.49 14.75
N ARG A 74 14.15 -8.46 16.08
CA ARG A 74 15.14 -9.18 16.88
C ARG A 74 14.91 -10.70 16.75
N PRO A 75 15.98 -11.49 16.65
CA PRO A 75 15.88 -12.94 16.80
C PRO A 75 15.30 -13.29 18.16
N ILE A 76 14.47 -14.33 18.24
CA ILE A 76 13.85 -14.73 19.51
C ILE A 76 14.88 -15.44 20.41
N GLU A 77 15.84 -16.09 19.80
CA GLU A 77 16.84 -16.95 20.46
C GLU A 77 18.09 -16.20 20.95
N GLU A 78 18.23 -14.93 20.54
CA GLU A 78 19.39 -14.10 20.88
C GLU A 78 18.97 -12.88 21.70
N HIS A 79 19.74 -12.56 22.73
CA HIS A 79 19.56 -11.30 23.45
C HIS A 79 20.03 -10.14 22.60
N LYS A 80 19.08 -9.27 22.18
CA LYS A 80 19.36 -8.01 21.49
C LYS A 80 18.53 -6.88 22.09
N SER A 81 19.16 -5.73 22.26
CA SER A 81 18.49 -4.50 22.68
C SER A 81 17.59 -3.97 21.56
N VAL A 82 16.59 -3.16 21.91
CA VAL A 82 15.80 -2.40 20.92
C VAL A 82 16.68 -1.50 20.06
N ALA A 83 17.80 -1.03 20.62
CA ALA A 83 18.74 -0.12 19.97
C ALA A 83 19.79 -0.81 19.07
N ASP A 84 19.95 -2.14 19.14
CA ASP A 84 20.98 -2.84 18.38
C ASP A 84 20.83 -2.60 16.87
N GLY A 85 21.88 -2.07 16.23
CA GLY A 85 21.92 -1.70 14.83
C GLY A 85 21.37 -0.31 14.51
N ILE A 86 21.05 0.52 15.51
CA ILE A 86 20.49 1.87 15.27
C ILE A 86 21.48 2.77 14.49
N GLU A 87 22.77 2.61 14.74
CA GLU A 87 23.82 3.37 14.05
C GLU A 87 23.84 3.06 12.54
N GLU A 88 23.54 1.82 12.15
CA GLU A 88 23.44 1.42 10.74
C GLU A 88 22.26 2.09 10.04
N SER A 89 21.15 2.32 10.75
CA SER A 89 19.95 2.95 10.22
C SER A 89 19.95 4.48 10.37
N ALA A 90 20.81 5.06 11.21
CA ALA A 90 20.93 6.49 11.48
C ALA A 90 21.71 7.24 10.37
N ILE A 91 21.46 6.91 9.12
CA ILE A 91 22.12 7.46 7.94
C ILE A 91 21.19 8.37 7.14
N ALA A 92 21.79 9.28 6.35
CA ALA A 92 21.06 10.20 5.48
C ALA A 92 20.79 9.62 4.09
N GLU A 93 20.69 8.33 3.98
CA GLU A 93 20.50 7.57 2.74
C GLU A 93 19.47 6.46 2.97
N LYS A 94 18.96 5.91 1.87
CA LYS A 94 18.03 4.79 1.94
C LYS A 94 18.69 3.58 2.60
N TYR A 95 18.16 3.18 3.74
CA TYR A 95 18.48 1.92 4.37
C TYR A 95 17.42 0.89 3.98
N TYR A 96 17.81 -0.21 3.37
CA TYR A 96 16.91 -1.29 2.99
C TYR A 96 17.53 -2.64 3.28
N ASP A 97 16.97 -3.29 4.29
CA ASP A 97 17.27 -4.66 4.67
C ASP A 97 15.99 -5.51 4.49
N PRO A 98 15.95 -6.49 3.55
CA PRO A 98 14.78 -7.32 3.35
C PRO A 98 14.53 -8.24 4.56
N PRO A 99 13.26 -8.68 4.77
CA PRO A 99 12.07 -8.39 3.99
C PRO A 99 11.38 -7.08 4.40
N LEU A 100 10.61 -6.47 3.48
CA LEU A 100 9.88 -5.23 3.75
C LEU A 100 8.73 -5.43 4.74
N VAL A 101 7.93 -6.48 4.57
CA VAL A 101 6.77 -6.79 5.40
C VAL A 101 7.11 -7.88 6.39
N ASN A 102 6.89 -7.63 7.67
CA ASN A 102 7.30 -8.51 8.76
C ASN A 102 6.12 -8.90 9.65
N ILE A 103 6.23 -10.02 10.35
CA ILE A 103 5.26 -10.47 11.36
C ILE A 103 5.93 -10.49 12.71
N ILE A 104 5.43 -9.67 13.64
CA ILE A 104 5.80 -9.73 15.05
C ILE A 104 5.10 -10.95 15.65
N LYS A 105 5.85 -12.02 15.87
CA LYS A 105 5.33 -13.35 16.25
C LYS A 105 4.48 -13.33 17.52
N PHE A 106 4.95 -12.66 18.55
CA PHE A 106 4.23 -12.56 19.82
C PHE A 106 3.07 -11.56 19.81
N ALA A 107 2.92 -10.74 18.75
CA ALA A 107 1.73 -9.97 18.48
C ALA A 107 0.67 -10.76 17.67
N CYS A 108 1.06 -11.87 17.04
CA CYS A 108 0.18 -12.69 16.23
C CYS A 108 -0.70 -13.60 17.11
N ASN A 109 -2.02 -13.51 16.93
CA ASN A 109 -2.99 -14.27 17.73
C ASN A 109 -3.16 -15.74 17.31
N GLY A 110 -2.40 -16.25 16.33
CA GLY A 110 -2.60 -17.62 15.85
C GLY A 110 -4.02 -17.86 15.28
N CYS A 111 -4.53 -16.94 14.46
CA CYS A 111 -5.87 -17.06 13.89
C CYS A 111 -6.05 -18.38 13.14
N PRO A 112 -7.25 -18.99 13.19
CA PRO A 112 -7.50 -20.30 12.60
C PRO A 112 -7.27 -20.31 11.09
N GLU A 113 -6.83 -21.44 10.58
CA GLU A 113 -6.83 -21.70 9.15
C GLU A 113 -8.25 -21.82 8.60
N THR A 114 -8.37 -21.77 7.27
CA THR A 114 -9.69 -21.85 6.62
C THR A 114 -10.40 -23.15 6.97
N HIS A 115 -11.53 -23.04 7.65
CA HIS A 115 -12.44 -24.15 7.89
C HIS A 115 -13.88 -23.64 8.07
N TYR A 116 -14.84 -24.55 8.00
CA TYR A 116 -16.23 -24.25 8.32
C TYR A 116 -16.54 -24.73 9.72
N HIS A 117 -17.20 -23.86 10.48
CA HIS A 117 -17.60 -24.12 11.87
C HIS A 117 -19.11 -23.99 12.02
N VAL A 118 -19.72 -24.91 12.75
CA VAL A 118 -21.14 -24.84 13.12
C VAL A 118 -21.25 -24.12 14.46
N THR A 119 -22.03 -23.06 14.47
CA THR A 119 -22.28 -22.24 15.68
C THR A 119 -23.48 -22.77 16.48
N ASP A 120 -23.66 -22.23 17.68
CA ASP A 120 -24.80 -22.55 18.55
C ASP A 120 -26.17 -22.18 17.96
N CYS A 121 -26.20 -21.34 16.91
CA CYS A 121 -27.41 -21.03 16.15
C CYS A 121 -28.00 -22.23 15.38
N CYS A 122 -27.28 -23.38 15.31
CA CYS A 122 -27.81 -24.58 14.67
C CYS A 122 -29.04 -25.09 15.42
N GLN A 123 -30.18 -25.23 14.71
CA GLN A 123 -31.44 -25.69 15.28
C GLN A 123 -31.67 -27.21 15.10
N GLY A 124 -30.72 -27.94 14.48
CA GLY A 124 -30.90 -29.37 14.21
C GLY A 124 -32.14 -29.66 13.36
N CYS A 125 -32.37 -28.84 12.32
CA CYS A 125 -33.58 -28.95 11.47
C CYS A 125 -33.76 -30.34 10.85
N LEU A 126 -34.98 -30.82 10.73
CA LEU A 126 -35.31 -32.14 10.25
C LEU A 126 -34.81 -32.40 8.81
N ALA A 127 -34.81 -31.38 7.96
CA ALA A 127 -34.41 -31.50 6.56
C ALA A 127 -32.89 -31.65 6.37
N HIS A 128 -32.06 -31.32 7.37
CA HIS A 128 -30.58 -31.37 7.33
C HIS A 128 -29.93 -30.90 6.01
N PRO A 129 -30.33 -29.77 5.40
CA PRO A 129 -29.90 -29.41 4.06
C PRO A 129 -28.38 -29.31 3.95
N CYS A 130 -27.68 -28.94 5.03
CA CYS A 130 -26.21 -28.90 5.07
C CYS A 130 -25.55 -30.26 4.91
N GLN A 131 -26.17 -31.33 5.43
CA GLN A 131 -25.70 -32.71 5.27
C GLN A 131 -25.95 -33.21 3.85
N GLU A 132 -27.16 -32.97 3.34
CA GLU A 132 -27.61 -33.45 2.01
C GLU A 132 -26.75 -32.85 0.86
N VAL A 133 -26.38 -31.58 0.96
CA VAL A 133 -25.54 -30.92 -0.10
C VAL A 133 -24.06 -31.20 0.01
N CYS A 134 -23.61 -31.92 1.05
CA CYS A 134 -22.19 -32.17 1.26
C CYS A 134 -21.64 -33.25 0.34
N PRO A 135 -20.83 -32.93 -0.69
CA PRO A 135 -20.38 -33.93 -1.67
C PRO A 135 -19.40 -34.95 -1.11
N LYS A 136 -18.90 -34.73 0.10
CA LYS A 136 -17.93 -35.59 0.80
C LYS A 136 -18.52 -36.28 2.03
N GLY A 137 -19.80 -36.09 2.32
CA GLY A 137 -20.40 -36.64 3.53
C GLY A 137 -19.71 -36.22 4.83
N ALA A 138 -19.13 -35.01 4.83
CA ALA A 138 -18.35 -34.53 5.94
C ALA A 138 -19.21 -33.97 7.10
N ILE A 139 -20.56 -34.02 6.98
CA ILE A 139 -21.46 -33.44 8.00
C ILE A 139 -22.30 -34.61 8.58
N THR A 140 -22.29 -34.64 9.90
CA THR A 140 -23.08 -35.60 10.67
C THR A 140 -23.89 -34.85 11.72
N ILE A 141 -25.00 -35.45 12.17
CA ILE A 141 -25.80 -34.89 13.26
C ILE A 141 -25.41 -35.58 14.56
N LYS A 142 -24.99 -34.81 15.54
CA LYS A 142 -24.67 -35.31 16.90
C LYS A 142 -25.37 -34.42 17.94
N HIS A 143 -26.05 -35.04 18.87
CA HIS A 143 -26.83 -34.38 19.92
C HIS A 143 -27.76 -33.27 19.37
N GLY A 144 -28.45 -33.57 18.27
CA GLY A 144 -29.39 -32.63 17.63
C GLY A 144 -28.75 -31.44 16.89
N LYS A 145 -27.43 -31.42 16.72
CA LYS A 145 -26.69 -30.35 15.98
C LYS A 145 -25.80 -30.91 14.91
N SER A 146 -25.60 -30.16 13.85
CA SER A 146 -24.65 -30.54 12.78
C SER A 146 -23.21 -30.43 13.28
N VAL A 147 -22.39 -31.40 12.90
CA VAL A 147 -20.94 -31.41 13.18
C VAL A 147 -20.20 -31.66 11.87
N ILE A 148 -19.18 -30.85 11.60
CA ILE A 148 -18.37 -30.95 10.39
C ILE A 148 -17.06 -31.67 10.70
N ASP A 149 -16.84 -32.81 10.04
CA ASP A 149 -15.54 -33.48 10.06
C ASP A 149 -14.55 -32.74 9.16
N GLN A 150 -13.61 -32.05 9.78
CA GLN A 150 -12.62 -31.21 9.08
C GLN A 150 -11.65 -32.05 8.22
N SER A 151 -11.45 -33.33 8.53
CA SER A 151 -10.59 -34.25 7.74
C SER A 151 -11.20 -34.61 6.39
N LYS A 152 -12.53 -34.67 6.30
CA LYS A 152 -13.29 -34.93 5.09
C LYS A 152 -13.71 -33.67 4.35
N CYS A 153 -13.72 -32.52 5.04
CA CYS A 153 -14.23 -31.28 4.50
C CYS A 153 -13.32 -30.66 3.45
N ILE A 154 -13.80 -30.55 2.22
CA ILE A 154 -13.08 -29.90 1.10
C ILE A 154 -13.27 -28.38 1.05
N LYS A 155 -13.86 -27.78 2.07
CA LYS A 155 -14.01 -26.33 2.24
C LYS A 155 -14.80 -25.65 1.10
N CYS A 156 -15.74 -26.33 0.45
CA CYS A 156 -16.48 -25.82 -0.72
C CYS A 156 -17.59 -24.81 -0.39
N GLY A 157 -18.04 -24.71 0.86
CA GLY A 157 -19.02 -23.72 1.32
C GLY A 157 -20.49 -24.04 1.04
N ARG A 158 -20.83 -25.13 0.35
CA ARG A 158 -22.21 -25.49 0.02
C ARG A 158 -23.11 -25.59 1.25
N CYS A 159 -22.61 -26.13 2.36
CA CYS A 159 -23.34 -26.23 3.62
C CYS A 159 -23.70 -24.86 4.21
N GLN A 160 -22.85 -23.87 4.07
CA GLN A 160 -23.10 -22.50 4.51
C GLN A 160 -24.23 -21.87 3.68
N SER A 161 -24.21 -22.04 2.35
CA SER A 161 -25.15 -21.38 1.44
C SER A 161 -26.59 -21.87 1.58
N VAL A 162 -26.80 -23.08 2.11
CA VAL A 162 -28.13 -23.69 2.25
C VAL A 162 -28.64 -23.66 3.69
N CYS A 163 -27.87 -23.21 4.66
CA CYS A 163 -28.31 -23.16 6.06
C CYS A 163 -29.30 -22.01 6.28
N PRO A 164 -30.58 -22.26 6.58
CA PRO A 164 -31.60 -21.20 6.75
C PRO A 164 -31.38 -20.36 8.02
N TYR A 165 -30.60 -20.88 8.96
CA TYR A 165 -30.28 -20.21 10.23
C TYR A 165 -28.93 -19.49 10.22
N ASN A 166 -28.19 -19.49 9.09
CA ASN A 166 -26.82 -18.95 9.01
C ASN A 166 -25.90 -19.50 10.12
N ALA A 167 -26.14 -20.75 10.55
CA ALA A 167 -25.42 -21.37 11.65
C ALA A 167 -24.04 -21.92 11.24
N ILE A 168 -23.69 -21.92 9.96
CA ILE A 168 -22.40 -22.42 9.45
C ILE A 168 -21.58 -21.24 8.96
N ASN A 169 -20.46 -20.97 9.64
CA ASN A 169 -19.60 -19.85 9.34
C ASN A 169 -18.25 -20.33 8.79
N LYS A 170 -17.77 -19.62 7.77
CA LYS A 170 -16.40 -19.77 7.30
C LYS A 170 -15.47 -19.01 8.21
N MET A 171 -14.60 -19.73 8.90
CA MET A 171 -13.51 -19.16 9.69
C MET A 171 -12.26 -19.14 8.80
N GLU A 172 -11.57 -18.02 8.80
CA GLU A 172 -10.31 -17.89 8.05
C GLU A 172 -9.45 -16.76 8.62
N ARG A 173 -8.16 -16.94 8.51
CA ARG A 173 -7.17 -15.95 8.94
C ARG A 173 -7.31 -14.67 8.09
N PRO A 174 -7.59 -13.48 8.70
CA PRO A 174 -7.86 -12.26 7.93
C PRO A 174 -6.72 -11.84 7.01
N CYS A 175 -5.46 -12.01 7.45
CA CYS A 175 -4.29 -11.68 6.63
C CYS A 175 -4.13 -12.63 5.42
N ALA A 176 -4.39 -13.93 5.58
CA ALA A 176 -4.36 -14.91 4.49
C ALA A 176 -5.52 -14.66 3.52
N ARG A 177 -6.73 -14.38 4.02
CA ARG A 177 -7.88 -14.03 3.19
C ARG A 177 -7.60 -12.82 2.29
N ALA A 178 -6.90 -11.82 2.83
CA ALA A 178 -6.55 -10.61 2.10
C ALA A 178 -5.38 -10.79 1.13
N CYS A 179 -4.62 -11.89 1.25
CA CYS A 179 -3.47 -12.16 0.41
C CYS A 179 -3.91 -12.74 -0.94
N GLY A 180 -3.81 -11.94 -2.01
CA GLY A 180 -4.10 -12.41 -3.36
C GLY A 180 -3.01 -13.27 -3.99
N MET A 181 -1.86 -13.40 -3.32
CA MET A 181 -0.73 -14.24 -3.72
C MET A 181 -0.71 -15.61 -3.03
N ASP A 182 -1.63 -15.86 -2.09
CA ASP A 182 -1.63 -17.05 -1.24
C ASP A 182 -0.27 -17.28 -0.53
N ALA A 183 0.38 -16.15 -0.15
CA ALA A 183 1.71 -16.13 0.45
C ALA A 183 1.70 -16.23 1.99
N ILE A 184 0.55 -16.40 2.63
CA ILE A 184 0.44 -16.45 4.10
C ILE A 184 -0.11 -17.81 4.53
N GLY A 185 0.76 -18.55 5.20
CA GLY A 185 0.44 -19.81 5.85
C GLY A 185 0.53 -19.74 7.37
N SER A 186 0.68 -20.91 8.00
CA SER A 186 0.95 -21.09 9.42
C SER A 186 2.38 -21.60 9.63
N ASP A 187 2.98 -21.24 10.73
CA ASP A 187 4.15 -21.93 11.28
C ASP A 187 3.73 -23.08 12.20
N GLU A 188 4.69 -23.72 12.85
CA GLU A 188 4.49 -24.87 13.74
C GLU A 188 3.66 -24.51 14.98
N GLU A 189 3.68 -23.23 15.40
CA GLU A 189 2.90 -22.72 16.53
C GLU A 189 1.49 -22.24 16.09
N GLY A 190 1.11 -22.42 14.82
CA GLY A 190 -0.15 -21.92 14.27
C GLY A 190 -0.19 -20.40 14.04
N LYS A 191 0.93 -19.70 14.17
CA LYS A 191 1.04 -18.27 13.88
C LYS A 191 1.24 -18.02 12.39
N ALA A 192 0.98 -16.81 11.95
CA ALA A 192 1.14 -16.45 10.55
C ALA A 192 2.62 -16.53 10.13
N LYS A 193 2.86 -17.06 8.93
CA LYS A 193 4.17 -17.10 8.26
C LYS A 193 4.02 -16.60 6.82
N ILE A 194 4.93 -15.71 6.40
CA ILE A 194 4.96 -15.19 5.02
C ILE A 194 5.95 -16.01 4.20
N ASP A 195 5.48 -16.50 3.06
CA ASP A 195 6.31 -17.04 1.98
C ASP A 195 6.80 -15.85 1.14
N TYR A 196 8.04 -15.44 1.34
CA TYR A 196 8.62 -14.27 0.68
C TYR A 196 8.88 -14.49 -0.82
N ASP A 197 8.99 -15.73 -1.27
CA ASP A 197 9.12 -16.03 -2.69
C ASP A 197 7.82 -15.72 -3.45
N LYS A 198 6.68 -15.86 -2.79
CA LYS A 198 5.37 -15.46 -3.33
C LYS A 198 5.01 -14.02 -3.05
N CYS A 199 5.48 -13.46 -1.95
CA CYS A 199 5.07 -12.12 -1.51
C CYS A 199 5.45 -11.04 -2.53
N VAL A 200 4.54 -10.09 -2.76
CA VAL A 200 4.74 -8.90 -3.61
C VAL A 200 4.68 -7.58 -2.81
N SER A 201 4.77 -7.66 -1.49
CA SER A 201 4.79 -6.53 -0.55
C SER A 201 3.64 -5.53 -0.74
N CYS A 202 2.47 -5.96 -1.21
CA CYS A 202 1.31 -5.08 -1.44
C CYS A 202 0.71 -4.48 -0.16
N GLY A 203 1.03 -5.02 1.03
CA GLY A 203 0.58 -4.51 2.32
C GLY A 203 -0.87 -4.83 2.69
N MET A 204 -1.62 -5.60 1.88
CA MET A 204 -3.02 -5.91 2.20
C MET A 204 -3.18 -6.72 3.50
N CYS A 205 -2.19 -7.52 3.86
CA CYS A 205 -2.16 -8.25 5.14
C CYS A 205 -2.01 -7.32 6.36
N LEU A 206 -1.26 -6.20 6.23
CA LEU A 206 -1.14 -5.20 7.29
C LEU A 206 -2.52 -4.66 7.71
N VAL A 207 -3.29 -4.22 6.69
CA VAL A 207 -4.58 -3.55 6.89
C VAL A 207 -5.62 -4.48 7.47
N ASN A 208 -5.50 -5.79 7.17
CA ASN A 208 -6.49 -6.79 7.57
C ASN A 208 -6.11 -7.54 8.85
N CYS A 209 -4.97 -7.26 9.46
CA CYS A 209 -4.61 -7.87 10.74
C CYS A 209 -5.22 -7.09 11.91
N PRO A 210 -6.28 -7.60 12.59
CA PRO A 210 -6.92 -6.89 13.68
C PRO A 210 -6.05 -6.81 14.93
N PHE A 211 -4.99 -7.61 15.00
CA PHE A 211 -4.02 -7.62 16.09
C PHE A 211 -2.81 -6.70 15.80
N GLY A 212 -2.75 -6.12 14.61
CA GLY A 212 -1.63 -5.29 14.19
C GLY A 212 -0.27 -6.00 14.20
N ALA A 213 -0.25 -7.33 14.07
CA ALA A 213 0.97 -8.12 14.12
C ALA A 213 1.84 -7.99 12.86
N ILE A 214 1.27 -7.52 11.75
CA ILE A 214 1.98 -7.37 10.48
C ILE A 214 2.34 -5.91 10.28
N VAL A 215 3.62 -5.64 10.01
CA VAL A 215 4.19 -4.29 9.93
C VAL A 215 5.19 -4.23 8.77
N ASP A 216 5.25 -3.10 8.09
CA ASP A 216 6.27 -2.81 7.09
C ASP A 216 7.40 -1.95 7.65
N LYS A 217 8.58 -2.02 7.06
CA LYS A 217 9.72 -1.19 7.44
C LYS A 217 9.52 0.25 7.00
N GLY A 218 9.86 1.20 7.89
CA GLY A 218 9.78 2.64 7.67
C GLY A 218 11.07 3.24 7.14
N GLN A 219 10.99 4.51 6.71
CA GLN A 219 12.13 5.31 6.27
C GLN A 219 12.07 6.75 6.84
N ILE A 220 11.24 6.98 7.86
CA ILE A 220 11.08 8.29 8.51
C ILE A 220 12.42 8.79 9.05
N PHE A 221 13.14 7.89 9.74
CA PHE A 221 14.37 8.20 10.44
C PHE A 221 15.46 8.69 9.48
N GLN A 222 15.67 7.96 8.38
CA GLN A 222 16.64 8.28 7.34
C GLN A 222 16.29 9.57 6.60
N LEU A 223 15.01 9.78 6.27
CA LEU A 223 14.54 10.98 5.62
C LEU A 223 14.80 12.24 6.47
N ILE A 224 14.44 12.21 7.76
CA ILE A 224 14.67 13.32 8.66
C ILE A 224 16.17 13.56 8.87
N THR A 225 16.97 12.49 8.95
CA THR A 225 18.44 12.59 9.01
C THR A 225 19.01 13.27 7.76
N ALA A 226 18.47 12.97 6.57
CA ALA A 226 18.85 13.64 5.33
C ALA A 226 18.51 15.16 5.37
N MET A 227 17.33 15.52 5.87
CA MET A 227 16.93 16.93 6.06
C MET A 227 17.86 17.66 7.03
N LYS A 228 18.22 17.02 8.16
CA LYS A 228 19.16 17.58 9.14
C LYS A 228 20.55 17.82 8.55
N LYS A 229 21.03 16.93 7.68
CA LYS A 229 22.28 17.12 6.93
C LYS A 229 22.15 18.13 5.77
N LYS A 230 21.08 18.91 5.76
CA LYS A 230 20.79 19.98 4.78
C LYS A 230 20.74 19.50 3.33
N LYS A 231 20.41 18.24 3.09
CA LYS A 231 20.08 17.77 1.74
C LYS A 231 18.82 18.47 1.26
N LYS A 232 18.80 18.90 0.00
CA LYS A 232 17.58 19.45 -0.62
C LYS A 232 16.59 18.32 -0.88
N VAL A 233 15.66 18.12 0.04
CA VAL A 233 14.65 17.06 -0.07
C VAL A 233 13.40 17.61 -0.74
N ILE A 234 13.05 17.05 -1.91
CA ILE A 234 11.81 17.35 -2.63
C ILE A 234 10.82 16.22 -2.40
N ALA A 235 9.63 16.56 -1.94
CA ALA A 235 8.54 15.60 -1.83
C ALA A 235 7.80 15.46 -3.15
N ILE A 236 7.54 14.21 -3.57
CA ILE A 236 6.61 13.91 -4.65
C ILE A 236 5.39 13.19 -4.08
N VAL A 237 4.20 13.78 -4.21
CA VAL A 237 2.99 13.34 -3.49
C VAL A 237 2.02 12.65 -4.44
N ALA A 238 1.60 11.42 -4.07
CA ALA A 238 0.62 10.66 -4.85
C ALA A 238 -0.77 11.32 -4.79
N PRO A 239 -1.55 11.36 -5.91
CA PRO A 239 -2.85 12.03 -5.96
C PRO A 239 -3.88 11.51 -4.95
N ALA A 240 -3.67 10.30 -4.42
CA ALA A 240 -4.48 9.71 -3.34
C ALA A 240 -4.38 10.46 -2.00
N PHE A 241 -3.60 11.53 -1.89
CA PHE A 241 -3.44 12.33 -0.67
C PHE A 241 -4.72 13.08 -0.29
N VAL A 242 -5.58 13.35 -1.25
CA VAL A 242 -6.77 14.18 -1.08
C VAL A 242 -7.69 13.59 0.00
N GLY A 243 -7.97 14.41 1.02
CA GLY A 243 -8.82 14.04 2.15
C GLY A 243 -8.17 13.15 3.20
N GLN A 244 -6.92 12.70 3.02
CA GLN A 244 -6.26 11.81 3.99
C GLN A 244 -6.00 12.50 5.33
N PHE A 245 -5.63 13.77 5.31
CA PHE A 245 -5.22 14.53 6.49
C PHE A 245 -6.36 15.37 7.11
N GLY A 246 -7.58 15.13 6.70
CA GLY A 246 -8.77 15.82 7.21
C GLY A 246 -9.29 16.90 6.25
N PRO A 247 -10.47 17.50 6.58
CA PRO A 247 -11.16 18.41 5.66
C PRO A 247 -10.47 19.76 5.49
N LYS A 248 -9.60 20.15 6.42
CA LYS A 248 -8.87 21.42 6.38
C LYS A 248 -7.53 21.34 5.64
N ALA A 249 -7.09 20.15 5.24
CA ALA A 249 -5.87 19.91 4.48
C ALA A 249 -6.13 20.09 2.98
N SER A 250 -6.17 21.34 2.49
CA SER A 250 -6.16 21.60 1.05
C SER A 250 -4.78 21.30 0.45
N PRO A 251 -4.65 21.13 -0.87
CA PRO A 251 -3.35 20.89 -1.51
C PRO A 251 -2.30 21.94 -1.15
N GLU A 252 -2.66 23.22 -1.16
CA GLU A 252 -1.77 24.36 -0.85
C GLU A 252 -1.36 24.35 0.63
N LYS A 253 -2.30 24.04 1.53
CA LYS A 253 -2.00 23.87 2.96
C LYS A 253 -1.12 22.66 3.23
N LEU A 254 -1.30 21.55 2.49
CA LEU A 254 -0.44 20.39 2.59
C LEU A 254 1.00 20.75 2.17
N THR A 255 1.16 21.48 1.08
CA THR A 255 2.48 21.97 0.62
C THR A 255 3.15 22.84 1.71
N ALA A 256 2.44 23.79 2.27
CA ALA A 256 2.95 24.63 3.36
C ALA A 256 3.33 23.81 4.61
N ALA A 257 2.46 22.87 5.01
CA ALA A 257 2.72 21.97 6.14
C ALA A 257 3.98 21.13 5.92
N MET A 258 4.17 20.59 4.73
CA MET A 258 5.35 19.79 4.41
C MET A 258 6.62 20.63 4.39
N LYS A 259 6.57 21.89 3.93
CA LYS A 259 7.71 22.83 4.05
C LYS A 259 8.08 23.10 5.52
N LYS A 260 7.09 23.19 6.43
CA LYS A 260 7.34 23.28 7.88
C LYS A 260 8.03 22.02 8.46
N LEU A 261 7.88 20.86 7.82
CA LEU A 261 8.61 19.65 8.20
C LEU A 261 10.07 19.63 7.74
N GLY A 262 10.45 20.51 6.79
CA GLY A 262 11.80 20.57 6.22
C GLY A 262 11.92 20.14 4.76
N PHE A 263 10.82 19.86 4.07
CA PHE A 263 10.86 19.65 2.62
C PHE A 263 11.15 20.97 1.90
N ALA A 264 12.08 20.94 0.94
CA ALA A 264 12.43 22.09 0.14
C ALA A 264 11.33 22.46 -0.87
N ASP A 265 10.67 21.42 -1.42
CA ASP A 265 9.56 21.59 -2.36
C ASP A 265 8.61 20.40 -2.36
N VAL A 266 7.42 20.59 -2.95
CA VAL A 266 6.37 19.56 -3.07
C VAL A 266 5.82 19.58 -4.49
N VAL A 267 5.77 18.40 -5.13
CA VAL A 267 5.30 18.22 -6.52
C VAL A 267 4.28 17.08 -6.57
N GLU A 268 3.21 17.24 -7.34
CA GLU A 268 2.19 16.19 -7.49
C GLU A 268 2.66 15.12 -8.50
N VAL A 269 2.59 13.85 -8.10
CA VAL A 269 2.95 12.71 -8.98
C VAL A 269 1.98 12.56 -10.15
N ALA A 270 0.85 13.23 -10.14
CA ALA A 270 -0.07 13.29 -11.27
C ALA A 270 0.60 13.78 -12.56
N ILE A 271 1.62 14.65 -12.47
CA ILE A 271 2.43 15.08 -13.62
C ILE A 271 3.14 13.87 -14.29
N GLY A 272 3.76 13.02 -13.49
CA GLY A 272 4.37 11.79 -14.00
C GLY A 272 3.33 10.78 -14.50
N ALA A 273 2.10 10.82 -13.98
CA ALA A 273 0.99 10.01 -14.48
C ALA A 273 0.51 10.47 -15.86
N ASP A 274 0.45 11.78 -16.09
CA ASP A 274 0.16 12.35 -17.42
C ASP A 274 1.18 11.89 -18.46
N LEU A 275 2.47 11.92 -18.11
CA LEU A 275 3.54 11.43 -18.99
C LEU A 275 3.48 9.91 -19.21
N CYS A 276 3.21 9.14 -18.15
CA CYS A 276 3.05 7.69 -18.23
C CYS A 276 1.90 7.33 -19.19
N SER A 277 0.78 8.07 -19.13
CA SER A 277 -0.35 7.87 -20.06
C SER A 277 0.05 8.08 -21.51
N ILE A 278 0.88 9.07 -21.79
CA ILE A 278 1.37 9.36 -23.16
C ILE A 278 2.30 8.25 -23.65
N GLU A 279 3.20 7.75 -22.80
CA GLU A 279 4.11 6.66 -23.16
C GLU A 279 3.33 5.36 -23.41
N GLU A 280 2.44 4.97 -22.48
CA GLU A 280 1.61 3.77 -22.61
C GLU A 280 0.64 3.85 -23.81
N ALA A 281 0.09 5.02 -24.12
CA ALA A 281 -0.75 5.23 -25.29
C ALA A 281 0.01 4.99 -26.61
N LYS A 282 1.20 5.55 -26.73
CA LYS A 282 2.07 5.35 -27.92
C LYS A 282 2.48 3.89 -28.08
N ASP A 283 2.84 3.22 -26.97
CA ASP A 283 3.21 1.81 -26.97
C ASP A 283 2.01 0.94 -27.37
N PHE A 284 0.82 1.20 -26.81
CA PHE A 284 -0.41 0.48 -27.16
C PHE A 284 -0.74 0.63 -28.66
N MET A 285 -0.68 1.84 -29.20
CA MET A 285 -0.97 2.10 -30.61
C MET A 285 0.00 1.40 -31.56
N ARG A 286 1.27 1.27 -31.15
CA ARG A 286 2.31 0.61 -31.95
C ARG A 286 2.24 -0.91 -31.89
N GLU A 287 1.93 -1.47 -30.69
CA GLU A 287 2.11 -2.88 -30.41
C GLU A 287 0.81 -3.69 -30.54
N VAL A 288 -0.36 -3.13 -30.24
CA VAL A 288 -1.63 -3.85 -30.16
C VAL A 288 -2.54 -3.53 -31.35
N PRO A 289 -3.11 -4.53 -32.05
CA PRO A 289 -2.97 -5.99 -31.84
C PRO A 289 -1.84 -6.64 -32.65
N GLU A 290 -1.08 -5.88 -33.45
CA GLU A 290 -0.20 -6.40 -34.51
C GLU A 290 0.97 -7.22 -33.96
N HIS A 291 1.59 -6.78 -32.88
CA HIS A 291 2.77 -7.41 -32.29
C HIS A 291 2.48 -8.14 -30.99
N GLN A 292 1.42 -7.77 -30.30
CA GLN A 292 0.98 -8.41 -29.07
C GLN A 292 -0.55 -8.42 -28.95
N PRO A 293 -1.15 -9.48 -28.37
CA PRO A 293 -2.62 -9.61 -28.34
C PRO A 293 -3.30 -8.54 -27.47
N PHE A 294 -2.65 -8.08 -26.42
CA PHE A 294 -3.13 -7.03 -25.51
C PHE A 294 -1.96 -6.30 -24.87
N MET A 295 -2.20 -5.16 -24.26
CA MET A 295 -1.23 -4.50 -23.38
C MET A 295 -1.82 -4.36 -21.96
N ALA A 296 -1.01 -4.60 -20.93
CA ALA A 296 -1.38 -4.36 -19.55
C ALA A 296 -0.55 -3.22 -18.96
N THR A 297 -1.20 -2.31 -18.22
CA THR A 297 -0.55 -1.17 -17.58
C THR A 297 0.44 -1.61 -16.49
N SER A 298 1.45 -0.78 -16.17
CA SER A 298 2.53 -1.13 -15.26
C SER A 298 2.60 -0.30 -13.98
N CYS A 299 1.75 0.71 -13.80
CA CYS A 299 1.84 1.70 -12.72
C CYS A 299 1.76 1.12 -11.28
N CYS A 300 1.10 -0.03 -11.09
CA CYS A 300 1.02 -0.72 -9.80
C CYS A 300 2.13 -1.77 -9.65
N PRO A 301 3.17 -1.57 -8.81
CA PRO A 301 4.32 -2.48 -8.73
C PRO A 301 3.95 -3.87 -8.21
N ALA A 302 2.98 -3.98 -7.30
CA ALA A 302 2.53 -5.28 -6.79
C ALA A 302 1.77 -6.09 -7.86
N TRP A 303 1.00 -5.44 -8.71
CA TRP A 303 0.35 -6.05 -9.87
C TRP A 303 1.39 -6.54 -10.89
N SER A 304 2.31 -5.67 -11.32
CA SER A 304 3.35 -6.04 -12.30
C SER A 304 4.23 -7.18 -11.82
N VAL A 305 4.62 -7.21 -10.53
CA VAL A 305 5.40 -8.31 -9.95
C VAL A 305 4.58 -9.59 -9.91
N MET A 306 3.30 -9.53 -9.53
CA MET A 306 2.40 -10.68 -9.54
C MET A 306 2.27 -11.26 -10.95
N ALA A 307 2.04 -10.41 -11.94
CA ALA A 307 1.92 -10.84 -13.34
C ALA A 307 3.19 -11.55 -13.82
N LYS A 308 4.37 -10.97 -13.57
CA LYS A 308 5.66 -11.58 -13.93
C LYS A 308 5.95 -12.88 -13.19
N LYS A 309 5.55 -13.01 -11.91
CA LYS A 309 5.76 -14.24 -11.13
C LYS A 309 4.82 -15.37 -11.53
N LEU A 310 3.52 -15.08 -11.73
CA LEU A 310 2.51 -16.13 -11.95
C LEU A 310 2.21 -16.39 -13.43
N PHE A 311 2.50 -15.43 -14.30
CA PHE A 311 2.23 -15.51 -15.74
C PHE A 311 3.46 -15.05 -16.53
N PRO A 312 4.62 -15.74 -16.42
CA PRO A 312 5.86 -15.32 -17.07
C PRO A 312 5.73 -15.23 -18.60
N THR A 313 4.86 -16.02 -19.23
CA THR A 313 4.58 -15.95 -20.67
C THR A 313 3.84 -14.69 -21.10
N LEU A 314 3.13 -14.03 -20.19
CA LEU A 314 2.44 -12.76 -20.42
C LEU A 314 3.27 -11.54 -20.00
N ALA A 315 4.43 -11.76 -19.36
CA ALA A 315 5.29 -10.68 -18.88
C ALA A 315 5.71 -9.68 -19.98
N PRO A 316 5.95 -10.09 -21.25
CA PRO A 316 6.25 -9.15 -22.34
C PRO A 316 5.10 -8.19 -22.67
N TYR A 317 3.85 -8.54 -22.38
CA TYR A 317 2.66 -7.73 -22.64
C TYR A 317 2.34 -6.74 -21.52
N ILE A 318 3.13 -6.74 -20.44
CA ILE A 318 3.06 -5.71 -19.41
C ILE A 318 3.88 -4.51 -19.87
N SER A 319 3.26 -3.32 -19.90
CA SER A 319 3.94 -2.08 -20.28
C SER A 319 5.29 -1.92 -19.59
N MET A 320 6.29 -1.49 -20.34
CA MET A 320 7.63 -1.17 -19.82
C MET A 320 7.77 0.31 -19.48
N ALA A 321 6.71 1.11 -19.62
CA ALA A 321 6.71 2.51 -19.20
C ALA A 321 7.08 2.63 -17.72
N LEU A 322 7.82 3.67 -17.40
CA LEU A 322 8.19 3.97 -16.02
C LEU A 322 6.93 4.36 -15.23
N THR A 323 6.87 3.94 -13.97
CA THR A 323 5.74 4.34 -13.14
C THR A 323 5.75 5.85 -12.88
N PRO A 324 4.57 6.48 -12.62
CA PRO A 324 4.49 7.91 -12.32
C PRO A 324 5.47 8.40 -11.26
N MET A 325 5.68 7.61 -10.21
CA MET A 325 6.67 7.90 -9.16
C MET A 325 8.08 8.06 -9.73
N VAL A 326 8.51 7.12 -10.57
CA VAL A 326 9.87 7.11 -11.13
C VAL A 326 10.04 8.19 -12.19
N LEU A 327 9.02 8.39 -13.04
CA LEU A 327 9.03 9.47 -14.04
C LEU A 327 9.17 10.85 -13.39
N THR A 328 8.34 11.14 -12.39
CA THR A 328 8.42 12.42 -11.65
C THR A 328 9.79 12.59 -11.01
N ALA A 329 10.32 11.55 -10.38
CA ALA A 329 11.63 11.61 -9.73
C ALA A 329 12.78 11.86 -10.72
N ARG A 330 12.80 11.15 -11.85
CA ARG A 330 13.82 11.34 -12.91
C ARG A 330 13.79 12.73 -13.52
N MET A 331 12.59 13.26 -13.74
CA MET A 331 12.43 14.62 -14.24
C MET A 331 13.05 15.64 -13.30
N LEU A 332 12.75 15.54 -12.00
CA LEU A 332 13.28 16.45 -11.00
C LEU A 332 14.80 16.31 -10.85
N LYS A 333 15.33 15.09 -10.85
CA LYS A 333 16.79 14.85 -10.78
C LYS A 333 17.54 15.25 -12.06
N LYS A 334 16.86 15.34 -13.20
CA LYS A 334 17.46 15.88 -14.42
C LYS A 334 17.74 17.38 -14.29
N ASP A 335 16.86 18.11 -13.61
CA ASP A 335 17.02 19.54 -13.37
C ASP A 335 17.95 19.81 -12.19
N ASP A 336 17.95 18.95 -11.18
CA ASP A 336 18.76 19.04 -9.96
C ASP A 336 19.24 17.64 -9.58
N PRO A 337 20.39 17.21 -10.09
CA PRO A 337 20.94 15.85 -9.85
C PRO A 337 21.22 15.56 -8.38
N ASP A 338 21.47 16.56 -7.57
CA ASP A 338 21.77 16.44 -6.14
C ASP A 338 20.50 16.43 -5.27
N ALA A 339 19.33 16.71 -5.87
CA ALA A 339 18.07 16.67 -5.15
C ALA A 339 17.78 15.26 -4.62
N CYS A 340 17.38 15.20 -3.37
CA CYS A 340 16.91 14.00 -2.70
C CYS A 340 15.39 13.90 -2.87
N ILE A 341 14.90 12.82 -3.47
CA ILE A 341 13.47 12.67 -3.79
C ILE A 341 12.79 11.74 -2.78
N ALA A 342 11.76 12.25 -2.11
CA ALA A 342 10.92 11.50 -1.19
C ALA A 342 9.51 11.32 -1.75
N PHE A 343 9.13 10.08 -2.07
CA PHE A 343 7.76 9.78 -2.47
C PHE A 343 6.86 9.66 -1.24
N ILE A 344 5.76 10.39 -1.25
CA ILE A 344 4.73 10.36 -0.21
C ILE A 344 3.45 9.79 -0.81
N GLY A 345 3.02 8.62 -0.33
CA GLY A 345 1.86 7.98 -0.93
C GLY A 345 1.21 6.88 -0.10
N PRO A 346 0.18 6.20 -0.63
CA PRO A 346 -0.58 5.21 0.12
C PRO A 346 0.06 3.81 0.16
N CYS A 347 1.20 3.58 -0.50
CA CYS A 347 1.58 2.26 -1.01
C CYS A 347 2.85 1.69 -0.37
N ALA A 348 2.74 0.56 0.35
CA ALA A 348 3.91 -0.17 0.86
C ALA A 348 4.78 -0.76 -0.28
N ALA A 349 4.17 -1.25 -1.37
CA ALA A 349 4.92 -1.84 -2.49
C ALA A 349 5.83 -0.84 -3.22
N LYS A 350 5.57 0.47 -3.12
CA LYS A 350 6.45 1.51 -3.65
C LYS A 350 7.80 1.57 -2.91
N LYS A 351 7.86 1.19 -1.63
CA LYS A 351 9.13 1.02 -0.89
C LYS A 351 10.01 -0.07 -1.54
N LEU A 352 9.39 -1.20 -1.93
CA LEU A 352 10.09 -2.28 -2.63
C LEU A 352 10.51 -1.85 -4.05
N GLU A 353 9.65 -1.14 -4.77
CA GLU A 353 9.96 -0.62 -6.11
C GLU A 353 11.17 0.32 -6.06
N ALA A 354 11.17 1.29 -5.15
CA ALA A 354 12.26 2.25 -4.96
C ALA A 354 13.58 1.61 -4.50
N SER A 355 13.57 0.34 -4.08
CA SER A 355 14.76 -0.40 -3.66
C SER A 355 15.40 -1.22 -4.80
N ARG A 356 14.77 -1.28 -5.98
CA ARG A 356 15.31 -2.01 -7.14
C ARG A 356 16.57 -1.33 -7.70
N ARG A 357 17.52 -2.12 -8.16
CA ARG A 357 18.82 -1.61 -8.67
C ARG A 357 18.69 -0.54 -9.75
N THR A 358 17.67 -0.66 -10.63
CA THR A 358 17.43 0.26 -11.76
C THR A 358 16.74 1.57 -11.38
N ILE A 359 16.22 1.68 -10.17
CA ILE A 359 15.33 2.79 -9.73
C ILE A 359 15.84 3.42 -8.42
N ARG A 360 16.67 2.73 -7.65
CA ARG A 360 17.06 3.16 -6.30
C ARG A 360 17.75 4.51 -6.23
N SER A 361 18.36 4.95 -7.34
CA SER A 361 19.00 6.26 -7.46
C SER A 361 18.02 7.37 -7.81
N ASP A 362 16.83 7.05 -8.33
CA ASP A 362 15.84 8.04 -8.73
C ASP A 362 14.99 8.50 -7.55
N VAL A 363 14.56 7.53 -6.71
CA VAL A 363 13.71 7.79 -5.53
C VAL A 363 14.48 7.42 -4.27
N ASP A 364 14.84 8.41 -3.46
CA ASP A 364 15.66 8.21 -2.28
C ASP A 364 14.88 7.65 -1.10
N PHE A 365 13.65 8.14 -0.85
CA PHE A 365 12.81 7.70 0.25
C PHE A 365 11.36 7.47 -0.19
N VAL A 366 10.67 6.59 0.52
CA VAL A 366 9.23 6.34 0.34
C VAL A 366 8.55 6.30 1.70
N LEU A 367 7.62 7.22 1.93
CA LEU A 367 6.79 7.28 3.11
C LEU A 367 5.32 7.05 2.76
N THR A 368 4.61 6.47 3.70
CA THR A 368 3.15 6.38 3.66
C THR A 368 2.51 7.64 4.24
N PHE A 369 1.22 7.87 3.96
CA PHE A 369 0.48 8.97 4.59
C PHE A 369 0.40 8.83 6.12
N GLU A 370 0.38 7.58 6.63
CA GLU A 370 0.44 7.32 8.07
C GLU A 370 1.77 7.78 8.68
N GLU A 371 2.87 7.51 7.99
CA GLU A 371 4.23 7.94 8.40
C GLU A 371 4.35 9.46 8.36
N LEU A 372 3.85 10.11 7.30
CA LEU A 372 3.84 11.58 7.20
C LEU A 372 3.00 12.23 8.32
N MET A 373 1.84 11.64 8.68
CA MET A 373 1.04 12.10 9.80
C MET A 373 1.83 12.03 11.12
N GLY A 374 2.66 10.99 11.29
CA GLY A 374 3.59 10.91 12.44
C GLY A 374 4.58 12.09 12.48
N MET A 375 5.11 12.51 11.32
CA MET A 375 5.99 13.67 11.23
C MET A 375 5.27 14.99 11.58
N PHE A 376 4.03 15.20 11.10
CA PHE A 376 3.20 16.35 11.48
C PHE A 376 2.99 16.40 12.99
N ASN A 377 2.59 15.27 13.59
CA ASN A 377 2.39 15.19 15.05
C ASN A 377 3.69 15.46 15.82
N ALA A 378 4.84 14.97 15.33
CA ALA A 378 6.13 15.16 15.99
C ALA A 378 6.55 16.63 16.06
N LYS A 379 6.25 17.40 15.00
CA LYS A 379 6.55 18.85 14.89
C LYS A 379 5.42 19.75 15.40
N GLY A 380 4.26 19.16 15.79
CA GLY A 380 3.09 19.94 16.18
C GLY A 380 2.48 20.75 15.03
N VAL A 381 2.68 20.32 13.78
CA VAL A 381 2.12 21.01 12.62
C VAL A 381 0.67 20.61 12.44
N THR A 382 -0.26 21.55 12.51
CA THR A 382 -1.69 21.37 12.25
C THR A 382 -2.12 22.18 11.02
N PHE A 383 -3.16 21.74 10.33
CA PHE A 383 -3.68 22.43 9.14
C PHE A 383 -4.55 23.64 9.51
N GLU A 384 -5.00 23.68 10.74
CA GLU A 384 -5.70 24.82 11.35
C GLU A 384 -4.82 26.05 11.48
N ASP A 385 -3.56 25.85 11.87
CA ASP A 385 -2.59 26.89 12.15
C ASP A 385 -1.94 27.46 10.89
N ILE A 386 -2.21 26.88 9.71
CA ILE A 386 -1.72 27.38 8.43
C ILE A 386 -2.66 28.48 7.92
N THR A 387 -2.17 29.70 7.89
CA THR A 387 -2.91 30.88 7.39
C THR A 387 -3.03 30.85 5.87
N ASP A 388 -3.90 31.69 5.31
CA ASP A 388 -4.04 31.80 3.85
C ASP A 388 -2.81 32.41 3.18
N GLU A 389 -2.05 33.25 3.89
CA GLU A 389 -0.80 33.84 3.42
C GLU A 389 0.36 32.82 3.34
N GLU A 390 0.33 31.79 4.18
CA GLU A 390 1.31 30.70 4.19
C GLU A 390 1.07 29.64 3.13
N LYS A 391 -0.09 29.65 2.44
CA LYS A 391 -0.40 28.70 1.36
C LYS A 391 0.65 28.77 0.25
N VAL A 392 1.05 27.60 -0.23
CA VAL A 392 2.02 27.45 -1.31
C VAL A 392 1.41 26.63 -2.42
N ASP A 393 1.44 27.16 -3.64
CA ASP A 393 0.91 26.45 -4.80
C ASP A 393 1.59 25.09 -4.98
N LEU A 394 0.78 24.08 -5.16
CA LEU A 394 1.23 22.75 -5.53
C LEU A 394 1.52 22.72 -7.04
N CYS A 395 2.61 22.09 -7.44
CA CYS A 395 2.85 21.79 -8.85
C CYS A 395 1.93 20.63 -9.25
N GLU A 396 0.91 20.94 -10.04
CA GLU A 396 -0.25 20.08 -10.28
C GLU A 396 -0.22 19.38 -11.64
N GLY A 397 -0.69 18.12 -11.68
CA GLY A 397 -1.02 17.40 -12.91
C GLY A 397 -2.45 17.65 -13.38
N THR A 398 -2.85 17.00 -14.47
CA THR A 398 -4.20 17.07 -15.01
C THR A 398 -5.19 16.21 -14.21
N GLY A 399 -6.48 16.35 -14.53
CA GLY A 399 -7.52 15.47 -13.99
C GLY A 399 -7.28 14.00 -14.36
N ASP A 400 -6.74 13.71 -15.56
CA ASP A 400 -6.43 12.35 -15.99
C ASP A 400 -5.31 11.75 -15.15
N GLY A 401 -4.22 12.48 -14.91
CA GLY A 401 -3.13 12.04 -14.02
C GLY A 401 -3.57 11.84 -12.57
N ARG A 402 -4.46 12.70 -12.06
CA ARG A 402 -5.06 12.57 -10.72
C ARG A 402 -5.97 11.34 -10.62
N GLY A 403 -6.63 10.97 -11.71
CA GLY A 403 -7.50 9.80 -11.85
C GLY A 403 -6.78 8.47 -11.56
N PHE A 404 -5.47 8.38 -11.71
CA PHE A 404 -4.66 7.20 -11.39
C PHE A 404 -4.82 6.71 -9.95
N ALA A 405 -5.28 7.55 -9.05
CA ALA A 405 -5.53 7.17 -7.66
C ALA A 405 -6.69 6.19 -7.46
N VAL A 406 -7.60 6.09 -8.42
CA VAL A 406 -8.80 5.25 -8.36
C VAL A 406 -8.72 4.13 -9.41
N SER A 407 -9.25 2.96 -9.10
CA SER A 407 -9.31 1.83 -10.06
C SER A 407 -10.12 2.20 -11.31
N GLY A 408 -9.59 1.86 -12.47
CA GLY A 408 -10.13 2.26 -13.78
C GLY A 408 -9.54 3.57 -14.30
N GLY A 409 -8.92 4.38 -13.47
CA GLY A 409 -8.41 5.70 -13.83
C GLY A 409 -7.18 5.66 -14.74
N VAL A 410 -6.32 4.67 -14.58
CA VAL A 410 -5.12 4.52 -15.42
C VAL A 410 -5.49 4.18 -16.85
N ALA A 411 -6.28 3.13 -17.02
CA ALA A 411 -6.70 2.71 -18.35
C ALA A 411 -7.57 3.76 -19.05
N LYS A 412 -8.40 4.50 -18.29
CA LYS A 412 -9.15 5.64 -18.82
C LYS A 412 -8.22 6.72 -19.33
N ALA A 413 -7.24 7.15 -18.53
CA ALA A 413 -6.30 8.20 -18.93
C ALA A 413 -5.50 7.82 -20.19
N VAL A 414 -5.05 6.57 -20.29
CA VAL A 414 -4.36 6.06 -21.49
C VAL A 414 -5.30 6.06 -22.70
N ALA A 415 -6.55 5.60 -22.55
CA ALA A 415 -7.55 5.60 -23.61
C ALA A 415 -7.90 7.02 -24.07
N ASP A 416 -8.03 7.96 -23.14
CA ASP A 416 -8.29 9.38 -23.45
C ASP A 416 -7.12 10.00 -24.25
N VAL A 417 -5.88 9.63 -23.96
CA VAL A 417 -4.71 10.05 -24.75
C VAL A 417 -4.74 9.42 -26.16
N ILE A 418 -5.04 8.12 -26.28
CA ILE A 418 -5.14 7.45 -27.58
C ILE A 418 -6.21 8.15 -28.45
N HIS A 419 -7.35 8.45 -27.86
CA HIS A 419 -8.45 9.14 -28.57
C HIS A 419 -8.06 10.56 -29.03
N LYS A 420 -7.21 11.26 -28.27
CA LYS A 420 -6.66 12.57 -28.68
C LYS A 420 -5.66 12.44 -29.84
N LEU A 421 -4.89 11.34 -29.89
CA LEU A 421 -3.88 11.09 -30.90
C LEU A 421 -4.48 10.49 -32.20
N ASP A 422 -5.47 9.63 -32.05
CA ASP A 422 -6.19 8.94 -33.14
C ASP A 422 -7.66 8.78 -32.75
N PRO A 423 -8.52 9.74 -33.14
CA PRO A 423 -9.96 9.74 -32.82
C PRO A 423 -10.75 8.56 -33.39
N GLU A 424 -10.27 7.95 -34.47
CA GLU A 424 -10.96 6.82 -35.13
C GLU A 424 -10.63 5.48 -34.46
N ARG A 425 -9.63 5.43 -33.60
CA ARG A 425 -9.18 4.20 -32.94
C ARG A 425 -10.07 3.86 -31.76
N GLU A 426 -10.79 2.74 -31.88
CA GLU A 426 -11.53 2.18 -30.75
C GLU A 426 -10.56 1.50 -29.76
N VAL A 427 -10.64 1.86 -28.47
CA VAL A 427 -9.86 1.26 -27.39
C VAL A 427 -10.77 0.51 -26.43
N LYS A 428 -10.63 -0.79 -26.37
CA LYS A 428 -11.35 -1.64 -25.43
C LYS A 428 -10.57 -1.76 -24.13
N VAL A 429 -11.21 -1.45 -23.02
CA VAL A 429 -10.57 -1.42 -21.69
C VAL A 429 -11.21 -2.42 -20.76
N VAL A 430 -10.41 -3.09 -19.95
CA VAL A 430 -10.88 -3.88 -18.80
C VAL A 430 -9.98 -3.66 -17.60
N SER A 431 -10.59 -3.42 -16.44
CA SER A 431 -9.88 -3.16 -15.19
C SER A 431 -10.19 -4.23 -14.15
N ALA A 432 -9.18 -4.62 -13.36
CA ALA A 432 -9.32 -5.51 -12.23
C ALA A 432 -8.69 -4.91 -10.97
N GLN A 433 -9.35 -5.12 -9.83
CA GLN A 433 -8.92 -4.59 -8.54
C GLN A 433 -8.85 -5.68 -7.46
N GLY A 434 -7.71 -5.70 -6.75
CA GLY A 434 -7.34 -6.82 -5.88
C GLY A 434 -6.65 -7.95 -6.64
N LEU A 435 -5.52 -8.45 -6.11
CA LEU A 435 -4.67 -9.42 -6.81
C LEU A 435 -5.41 -10.71 -7.19
N LYS A 436 -6.45 -11.12 -6.45
CA LYS A 436 -7.28 -12.30 -6.82
C LYS A 436 -8.01 -12.08 -8.14
N ASP A 437 -8.63 -10.93 -8.33
CA ASP A 437 -9.35 -10.62 -9.56
C ASP A 437 -8.38 -10.29 -10.70
N CYS A 438 -7.25 -9.67 -10.40
CA CYS A 438 -6.15 -9.51 -11.35
C CYS A 438 -5.63 -10.87 -11.88
N ARG A 439 -5.51 -11.89 -11.04
CA ARG A 439 -5.15 -13.27 -11.48
C ARG A 439 -6.20 -13.84 -12.43
N LYS A 440 -7.49 -13.64 -12.14
CA LYS A 440 -8.58 -14.07 -13.04
C LYS A 440 -8.51 -13.36 -14.39
N LEU A 441 -8.27 -12.02 -14.36
CA LEU A 441 -8.10 -11.22 -15.56
C LEU A 441 -7.00 -11.80 -16.47
N LEU A 442 -5.81 -12.05 -15.91
CA LEU A 442 -4.70 -12.65 -16.69
C LEU A 442 -4.97 -14.09 -17.14
N THR A 443 -5.69 -14.87 -16.35
CA THR A 443 -6.09 -16.22 -16.77
C THR A 443 -7.00 -16.17 -17.99
N LEU A 444 -7.93 -15.25 -18.04
CA LEU A 444 -8.83 -15.04 -19.19
C LEU A 444 -8.08 -14.43 -20.39
N ALA A 445 -7.15 -13.49 -20.15
CA ALA A 445 -6.29 -12.93 -21.18
C ALA A 445 -5.40 -14.00 -21.83
N LYS A 446 -4.83 -14.90 -21.04
CA LYS A 446 -4.07 -16.07 -21.53
C LYS A 446 -4.90 -17.01 -22.43
N ALA A 447 -6.22 -17.03 -22.21
CA ALA A 447 -7.16 -17.81 -23.02
C ALA A 447 -7.68 -17.04 -24.25
N GLY A 448 -7.12 -15.87 -24.61
CA GLY A 448 -7.48 -15.08 -25.77
C GLY A 448 -8.75 -14.23 -25.62
N LYS A 449 -9.32 -14.10 -24.41
CA LYS A 449 -10.57 -13.36 -24.22
C LYS A 449 -10.42 -11.85 -24.43
N TYR A 450 -9.23 -11.31 -24.29
CA TYR A 450 -8.96 -9.88 -24.26
C TYR A 450 -7.99 -9.43 -25.36
N ASP A 451 -8.05 -10.07 -26.54
CA ASP A 451 -7.25 -9.65 -27.68
C ASP A 451 -7.74 -8.27 -28.18
N GLY A 452 -6.81 -7.35 -28.40
CA GLY A 452 -7.07 -5.94 -28.73
C GLY A 452 -7.38 -5.03 -27.53
N TYR A 453 -7.29 -5.52 -26.29
CA TYR A 453 -7.65 -4.75 -25.10
C TYR A 453 -6.45 -4.09 -24.42
N LEU A 454 -6.74 -2.97 -23.74
CA LEU A 454 -5.90 -2.40 -22.68
C LEU A 454 -6.37 -2.93 -21.34
N LEU A 455 -5.47 -3.59 -20.60
CA LEU A 455 -5.78 -4.20 -19.31
C LEU A 455 -5.21 -3.34 -18.16
N GLU A 456 -6.04 -3.04 -17.16
CA GLU A 456 -5.58 -2.41 -15.93
C GLU A 456 -5.63 -3.40 -14.76
N GLY A 457 -4.54 -3.49 -13.99
CA GLY A 457 -4.51 -4.26 -12.75
C GLY A 457 -4.08 -3.40 -11.56
N MET A 458 -4.93 -3.36 -10.52
CA MET A 458 -4.64 -2.72 -9.25
C MET A 458 -4.62 -3.73 -8.11
N ALA A 459 -3.50 -3.78 -7.36
CA ALA A 459 -3.38 -4.72 -6.23
C ALA A 459 -4.33 -4.41 -5.07
N CYS A 460 -4.73 -3.16 -4.92
CA CYS A 460 -5.63 -2.69 -3.87
C CYS A 460 -7.07 -2.60 -4.39
N PRO A 461 -8.08 -3.18 -3.70
CA PRO A 461 -9.48 -3.00 -4.06
C PRO A 461 -9.93 -1.54 -3.87
N GLY A 462 -10.25 -0.86 -4.96
CA GLY A 462 -10.53 0.58 -5.02
C GLY A 462 -9.42 1.42 -5.65
N GLY A 463 -8.25 0.85 -5.93
CA GLY A 463 -7.09 1.56 -6.43
C GLY A 463 -6.15 2.06 -5.33
N CYS A 464 -5.34 3.07 -5.62
CA CYS A 464 -4.36 3.62 -4.69
C CYS A 464 -4.99 4.24 -3.42
N VAL A 465 -6.21 4.77 -3.50
CA VAL A 465 -7.01 5.24 -2.34
C VAL A 465 -7.25 4.16 -1.28
N ALA A 466 -7.04 2.89 -1.65
CA ALA A 466 -7.12 1.74 -0.76
C ALA A 466 -5.73 1.17 -0.39
N GLY A 467 -4.64 1.88 -0.60
CA GLY A 467 -3.27 1.49 -0.26
C GLY A 467 -3.05 1.22 1.23
N ALA A 468 -1.99 0.51 1.59
CA ALA A 468 -1.76 0.07 2.98
C ALA A 468 -1.50 1.22 3.95
N GLY A 469 -1.00 2.36 3.47
CA GLY A 469 -0.66 3.55 4.26
C GLY A 469 -1.71 4.67 4.23
N THR A 470 -2.96 4.40 3.83
CA THR A 470 -4.05 5.38 3.84
C THR A 470 -4.66 5.57 5.23
N LEU A 471 -5.20 6.76 5.49
CA LEU A 471 -5.80 7.17 6.76
C LEU A 471 -7.33 7.14 6.76
N GLN A 472 -7.96 7.20 5.57
CA GLN A 472 -9.42 7.33 5.41
C GLN A 472 -10.07 6.07 4.83
N ALA A 473 -11.39 5.98 4.97
CA ALA A 473 -12.21 4.97 4.31
C ALA A 473 -12.10 5.09 2.78
N VAL A 474 -12.11 3.95 2.10
CA VAL A 474 -11.91 3.88 0.65
C VAL A 474 -12.99 4.67 -0.11
N GLU A 475 -14.24 4.51 0.29
CA GLU A 475 -15.41 5.15 -0.34
C GLU A 475 -15.31 6.68 -0.23
N LYS A 476 -14.94 7.18 0.96
CA LYS A 476 -14.74 8.62 1.20
C LYS A 476 -13.57 9.17 0.38
N SER A 477 -12.43 8.46 0.38
CA SER A 477 -11.26 8.87 -0.40
C SER A 477 -11.55 8.87 -1.91
N THR A 478 -12.26 7.85 -2.41
CA THR A 478 -12.68 7.77 -3.81
C THR A 478 -13.56 8.96 -4.19
N ALA A 479 -14.55 9.31 -3.37
CA ALA A 479 -15.44 10.44 -3.63
C ALA A 479 -14.68 11.77 -3.68
N LEU A 480 -13.72 11.98 -2.75
CA LEU A 480 -12.91 13.20 -2.68
C LEU A 480 -11.93 13.29 -3.86
N VAL A 481 -11.26 12.19 -4.23
CA VAL A 481 -10.40 12.17 -5.42
C VAL A 481 -11.19 12.43 -6.69
N ASN A 482 -12.35 11.80 -6.87
CA ASN A 482 -13.21 12.04 -8.03
C ASN A 482 -13.72 13.49 -8.11
N LYS A 483 -13.95 14.14 -6.96
CA LYS A 483 -14.23 15.58 -6.92
C LYS A 483 -13.00 16.36 -7.37
N TYR A 484 -11.83 16.07 -6.83
CA TYR A 484 -10.57 16.74 -7.16
C TYR A 484 -10.21 16.60 -8.66
N VAL A 485 -10.50 15.43 -9.25
CA VAL A 485 -10.38 15.20 -10.71
C VAL A 485 -11.30 16.13 -11.50
N ARG A 486 -12.59 16.25 -11.12
CA ARG A 486 -13.55 17.13 -11.81
C ARG A 486 -13.23 18.61 -11.68
N ASP A 487 -12.71 19.01 -10.50
CA ASP A 487 -12.36 20.40 -10.21
C ASP A 487 -10.99 20.78 -10.83
N SER A 488 -10.28 19.80 -11.43
CA SER A 488 -8.99 20.01 -12.07
C SER A 488 -9.11 20.80 -13.35
N LEU A 489 -8.16 21.70 -13.60
CA LEU A 489 -8.04 22.35 -14.89
C LEU A 489 -7.77 21.30 -15.97
N SER A 490 -8.31 21.52 -17.16
CA SER A 490 -8.04 20.69 -18.34
C SER A 490 -6.60 20.80 -18.84
N THR A 491 -5.89 21.85 -18.40
CA THR A 491 -4.48 22.12 -18.73
C THR A 491 -3.67 22.27 -17.43
N PRO A 492 -2.43 21.74 -17.38
CA PRO A 492 -1.52 21.94 -16.25
C PRO A 492 -1.26 23.44 -16.01
N ASN A 493 -0.99 23.83 -14.78
CA ASN A 493 -0.57 25.21 -14.48
C ASN A 493 0.81 25.51 -15.08
N THR A 494 1.22 26.79 -15.07
CA THR A 494 2.47 27.25 -15.70
C THR A 494 3.70 26.47 -15.22
N ARG A 495 3.77 26.12 -13.94
CA ARG A 495 4.87 25.35 -13.36
C ARG A 495 4.87 23.91 -13.89
N SER A 496 3.71 23.29 -13.99
CA SER A 496 3.55 21.94 -14.55
C SER A 496 3.87 21.92 -16.05
N ILE A 497 3.49 22.96 -16.80
CA ILE A 497 3.82 23.11 -18.24
C ILE A 497 5.35 23.17 -18.43
N LEU A 498 6.07 23.89 -17.59
CA LEU A 498 7.53 23.93 -17.63
C LEU A 498 8.17 22.55 -17.41
N ILE A 499 7.62 21.76 -16.48
CA ILE A 499 8.06 20.38 -16.23
C ILE A 499 7.75 19.46 -17.41
N LEU A 500 6.58 19.63 -18.06
CA LEU A 500 6.11 18.84 -19.20
C LEU A 500 6.69 19.30 -20.55
N SER A 501 7.57 20.30 -20.60
CA SER A 501 8.09 20.86 -21.84
C SER A 501 8.84 19.81 -22.70
N PRO A 502 8.72 19.85 -24.05
CA PRO A 502 9.34 18.87 -24.95
C PRO A 502 10.85 18.72 -24.80
N SER A 503 11.57 19.79 -24.44
CA SER A 503 13.01 19.76 -24.15
C SER A 503 13.37 18.83 -22.98
N ARG A 504 12.42 18.57 -22.07
CA ARG A 504 12.59 17.65 -20.93
C ARG A 504 12.10 16.23 -21.24
N MET A 505 11.23 16.06 -22.24
CA MET A 505 10.69 14.75 -22.64
C MET A 505 11.67 13.92 -23.52
N MET A 506 12.60 14.56 -24.22
CA MET A 506 13.37 13.92 -25.30
C MET A 506 14.51 12.97 -24.88
N THR A 507 14.64 12.53 -23.64
CA THR A 507 15.78 11.69 -23.22
C THR A 507 15.41 10.46 -22.40
N ASN A 508 14.35 9.76 -22.79
CA ASN A 508 14.08 8.40 -22.28
C ASN A 508 14.36 7.32 -23.35
N LYS A 509 15.48 7.42 -24.04
CA LYS A 509 16.09 6.23 -24.64
C LYS A 509 17.13 5.73 -23.65
N ARG A 510 16.87 4.52 -23.07
CA ARG A 510 17.64 3.66 -22.18
C ARG A 510 19.09 4.05 -21.93
#